data_3f8d9815fa5746d809774468f8fbe210
#
_entry.id   3f8d9815fa5746d809774468f8fbe210
#
_cell.length_a   1.000
_cell.length_b   1.000
_cell.length_c   1.000
_cell.angle_alpha   90.00
_cell.angle_beta   90.00
_cell.angle_gamma   90.00
#
_symmetry.space_group_name_H-M   'P 1'
#
loop_
_entity.id
_entity.type
_entity.pdbx_description
1 polymer ?
#
loop_
_entity_poly.entity_id
_entity_poly.type
_entity_poly.pdbx_seq_one_letter_code
_entity_poly.pdbx_strand_id
1 'polypeptide(L)'
;LIRIAGLSALWNPTLQIAPLVVVAAASRGAMVGLMRALPPARREGLGAAAGRPDATSLAIALALPVLLAVALLGPVTACALIGAALVATVLWGLAARRLFGGQTGDVLGGGQQLAEAAMWLVVTTLR
;
A
#
# COMPACT_ATOMS: atom_id res chain seq x y z
N LEU A 1 3.20 2.39 -15.80
CA LEU A 1 2.14 2.12 -16.79
C LEU A 1 0.76 2.02 -16.13
N ILE A 2 0.54 1.20 -15.08
CA ILE A 2 -0.77 1.03 -14.40
C ILE A 2 -1.28 2.36 -13.84
N ARG A 3 -0.41 3.20 -13.26
CA ARG A 3 -0.79 4.55 -12.79
C ARG A 3 -1.31 5.42 -13.94
N ILE A 4 -0.61 5.44 -15.06
CA ILE A 4 -0.99 6.23 -16.23
C ILE A 4 -2.31 5.73 -16.80
N ALA A 5 -2.47 4.41 -16.94
CA ALA A 5 -3.72 3.81 -17.40
C ALA A 5 -4.88 4.09 -16.43
N GLY A 6 -4.65 3.99 -15.12
CA GLY A 6 -5.64 4.35 -14.10
C GLY A 6 -6.04 5.82 -14.15
N LEU A 7 -5.08 6.73 -14.31
CA LEU A 7 -5.33 8.16 -14.42
C LEU A 7 -6.01 8.53 -15.74
N SER A 8 -5.63 7.92 -16.86
CA SER A 8 -6.25 8.21 -18.16
C SER A 8 -7.69 7.71 -18.24
N ALA A 9 -8.05 6.66 -17.51
CA ALA A 9 -9.43 6.21 -17.38
C ALA A 9 -10.32 7.22 -16.62
N LEU A 10 -9.70 8.15 -15.90
CA LEU A 10 -10.35 9.20 -15.13
C LEU A 10 -10.36 10.52 -15.95
N TRP A 11 -11.31 10.66 -16.89
CA TRP A 11 -11.39 11.83 -17.78
C TRP A 11 -11.59 13.18 -17.07
N ASN A 12 -12.01 13.21 -15.80
CA ASN A 12 -12.23 14.44 -15.03
C ASN A 12 -11.08 14.68 -14.04
N PRO A 13 -10.28 15.76 -14.21
CA PRO A 13 -9.10 16.03 -13.36
C PRO A 13 -9.43 16.21 -11.87
N THR A 14 -10.59 16.75 -11.52
CA THR A 14 -11.02 16.89 -10.12
C THR A 14 -11.32 15.53 -9.46
N LEU A 15 -11.78 14.55 -10.23
CA LEU A 15 -12.04 13.18 -9.74
C LEU A 15 -10.78 12.33 -9.64
N GLN A 16 -9.67 12.77 -10.24
CA GLN A 16 -8.40 12.03 -10.23
C GLN A 16 -7.59 12.25 -8.95
N ILE A 17 -7.70 13.42 -8.32
CA ILE A 17 -6.86 13.79 -7.17
C ILE A 17 -7.17 12.92 -5.95
N ALA A 18 -8.44 12.69 -5.65
CA ALA A 18 -8.83 11.92 -4.48
C ALA A 18 -8.32 10.46 -4.51
N PRO A 19 -8.57 9.66 -5.57
CA PRO A 19 -7.99 8.32 -5.68
C PRO A 19 -6.46 8.33 -5.65
N LEU A 20 -5.82 9.30 -6.30
CA LEU A 20 -4.36 9.41 -6.33
C LEU A 20 -3.78 9.57 -4.93
N VAL A 21 -4.35 10.48 -4.14
CA VAL A 21 -3.91 10.75 -2.76
C VAL A 21 -4.12 9.51 -1.89
N VAL A 22 -5.30 8.89 -1.97
CA VAL A 22 -5.64 7.70 -1.17
C VAL A 22 -4.72 6.53 -1.52
N VAL A 23 -4.55 6.22 -2.80
CA VAL A 23 -3.69 5.12 -3.26
C VAL A 23 -2.23 5.35 -2.85
N ALA A 24 -1.74 6.59 -3.00
CA ALA A 24 -0.39 6.93 -2.58
C ALA A 24 -0.19 6.80 -1.06
N ALA A 25 -1.14 7.23 -0.25
CA ALA A 25 -1.06 7.11 1.21
C ALA A 25 -1.18 5.65 1.66
N ALA A 26 -2.16 4.90 1.14
CA ALA A 26 -2.42 3.51 1.53
C ALA A 26 -1.28 2.57 1.13
N SER A 27 -0.68 2.74 -0.04
CA SER A 27 0.49 1.94 -0.46
C SER A 27 1.71 2.14 0.45
N ARG A 28 1.90 3.34 0.98
CA ARG A 28 2.93 3.62 1.98
C ARG A 28 2.60 3.03 3.34
N GLY A 29 1.33 3.09 3.74
CA GLY A 29 0.86 2.40 4.95
C GLY A 29 1.11 0.88 4.86
N ALA A 30 0.85 0.27 3.71
CA ALA A 30 1.15 -1.13 3.44
C ALA A 30 2.64 -1.45 3.62
N MET A 31 3.53 -0.59 3.13
CA MET A 31 4.98 -0.73 3.32
C MET A 31 5.36 -0.70 4.81
N VAL A 32 4.82 0.22 5.59
CA VAL A 32 5.04 0.30 7.05
C VAL A 32 4.52 -0.96 7.75
N GLY A 33 3.37 -1.48 7.31
CA GLY A 33 2.83 -2.76 7.77
C GLY A 33 3.78 -3.94 7.53
N LEU A 34 4.37 -4.03 6.34
CA LEU A 34 5.39 -5.05 6.01
C LEU A 34 6.64 -4.90 6.88
N MET A 35 7.12 -3.67 7.09
CA MET A 35 8.28 -3.41 7.98
C MET A 35 8.02 -3.88 9.41
N ARG A 36 6.80 -3.80 9.89
CA ARG A 36 6.43 -4.26 11.23
C ARG A 36 6.27 -5.77 11.30
N ALA A 37 5.72 -6.39 10.25
CA ALA A 37 5.36 -7.81 10.22
C ALA A 37 6.52 -8.73 9.86
N LEU A 38 7.46 -8.27 9.01
CA LEU A 38 8.57 -9.09 8.53
C LEU A 38 9.84 -8.85 9.36
N PRO A 39 10.60 -9.90 9.70
CA PRO A 39 11.94 -9.75 10.23
C PRO A 39 12.88 -9.22 9.14
N PRO A 40 13.98 -8.54 9.49
CA PRO A 40 15.01 -8.18 8.51
C PRO A 40 15.64 -9.46 7.93
N ALA A 41 15.69 -9.55 6.59
CA ALA A 41 16.28 -10.70 5.89
C ALA A 41 17.82 -10.73 6.00
N ARG A 42 18.43 -9.55 6.23
CA ARG A 42 19.88 -9.38 6.40
C ARG A 42 20.15 -8.49 7.60
N ARG A 43 21.31 -8.73 8.26
CA ARG A 43 21.76 -7.92 9.41
C ARG A 43 22.24 -6.53 9.00
N GLU A 44 22.58 -6.32 7.74
CA GLU A 44 23.08 -5.09 7.15
C GLU A 44 22.24 -4.68 5.96
N GLY A 45 22.21 -3.36 5.65
CA GLY A 45 21.49 -2.79 4.52
C GLY A 45 20.35 -1.88 4.95
N LEU A 46 19.70 -1.25 3.96
CA LEU A 46 18.65 -0.26 4.17
C LEU A 46 17.45 -0.79 4.95
N GLY A 47 17.08 -2.05 4.75
CA GLY A 47 15.97 -2.69 5.49
C GLY A 47 16.28 -2.89 6.98
N ALA A 48 17.54 -3.19 7.32
CA ALA A 48 17.98 -3.29 8.72
C ALA A 48 18.16 -1.91 9.35
N ALA A 49 18.71 -0.94 8.60
CA ALA A 49 18.92 0.44 9.05
C ALA A 49 17.60 1.21 9.28
N ALA A 50 16.56 0.92 8.50
CA ALA A 50 15.24 1.54 8.67
C ALA A 50 14.55 1.15 9.99
N GLY A 51 14.99 0.04 10.62
CA GLY A 51 14.45 -0.41 11.90
C GLY A 51 13.03 -0.95 11.81
N ARG A 52 12.42 -1.17 12.96
CA ARG A 52 11.05 -1.65 13.08
C ARG A 52 10.16 -0.51 13.59
N PRO A 53 9.11 -0.11 12.85
CA PRO A 53 8.22 0.95 13.29
C PRO A 53 7.63 0.65 14.67
N ASP A 54 7.49 1.67 15.50
CA ASP A 54 6.78 1.56 16.78
C ASP A 54 5.25 1.43 16.55
N ALA A 55 4.52 1.12 17.61
CA ALA A 55 3.07 0.91 17.52
C ALA A 55 2.33 2.19 17.10
N THR A 56 2.80 3.35 17.54
CA THR A 56 2.17 4.64 17.22
C THR A 56 2.36 4.99 15.75
N SER A 57 3.58 4.86 15.25
CA SER A 57 3.89 5.07 13.83
C SER A 57 3.10 4.14 12.93
N LEU A 58 2.98 2.85 13.31
CA LEU A 58 2.16 1.88 12.59
C LEU A 58 0.69 2.28 12.59
N ALA A 59 0.13 2.63 13.75
CA ALA A 59 -1.27 3.02 13.88
C ALA A 59 -1.59 4.24 13.00
N ILE A 60 -0.76 5.27 12.99
CA ILE A 60 -0.91 6.45 12.14
C ILE A 60 -0.81 6.08 10.66
N ALA A 61 0.19 5.29 10.29
CA ALA A 61 0.41 4.87 8.90
C ALA A 61 -0.74 4.05 8.32
N LEU A 62 -1.47 3.32 9.14
CA LEU A 62 -2.64 2.53 8.72
C LEU A 62 -3.95 3.31 8.84
N ALA A 63 -4.14 4.09 9.90
CA ALA A 63 -5.40 4.81 10.13
C ALA A 63 -5.58 5.99 9.17
N LEU A 64 -4.52 6.76 8.91
CA LEU A 64 -4.61 7.96 8.07
C LEU A 64 -5.11 7.65 6.65
N PRO A 65 -4.59 6.65 5.92
CA PRO A 65 -5.12 6.28 4.60
C PRO A 65 -6.57 5.83 4.62
N VAL A 66 -6.99 5.11 5.68
CA VAL A 66 -8.39 4.67 5.83
C VAL A 66 -9.31 5.87 6.02
N LEU A 67 -8.95 6.81 6.90
CA LEU A 67 -9.72 8.04 7.12
C LEU A 67 -9.81 8.89 5.84
N LEU A 68 -8.70 9.05 5.13
CA LEU A 68 -8.68 9.75 3.84
C LEU A 68 -9.55 9.04 2.80
N ALA A 69 -9.48 7.72 2.72
CA ALA A 69 -10.29 6.94 1.78
C ALA A 69 -11.78 7.11 2.05
N VAL A 70 -12.20 7.01 3.31
CA VAL A 70 -13.61 7.20 3.70
C VAL A 70 -14.07 8.62 3.43
N ALA A 71 -13.26 9.62 3.79
CA ALA A 71 -13.61 11.04 3.64
C ALA A 71 -13.68 11.48 2.17
N LEU A 72 -12.78 11.00 1.31
CA LEU A 72 -12.65 11.46 -0.07
C LEU A 72 -13.42 10.60 -1.09
N LEU A 73 -13.58 9.31 -0.82
CA LEU A 73 -14.15 8.34 -1.77
C LEU A 73 -15.42 7.66 -1.27
N GLY A 74 -15.79 7.88 -0.02
CA GLY A 74 -16.91 7.23 0.64
C GLY A 74 -16.58 5.82 1.16
N PRO A 75 -17.41 5.28 2.08
CA PRO A 75 -17.10 4.06 2.82
C PRO A 75 -17.02 2.80 1.94
N VAL A 76 -17.87 2.66 0.94
CA VAL A 76 -17.89 1.48 0.07
C VAL A 76 -16.61 1.38 -0.75
N THR A 77 -16.25 2.47 -1.43
CA THR A 77 -15.02 2.54 -2.24
C THR A 77 -13.78 2.40 -1.35
N ALA A 78 -13.78 3.02 -0.17
CA ALA A 78 -12.70 2.89 0.80
C ALA A 78 -12.50 1.42 1.23
N CYS A 79 -13.56 0.70 1.57
CA CYS A 79 -13.48 -0.73 1.93
C CYS A 79 -12.90 -1.57 0.80
N ALA A 80 -13.33 -1.33 -0.45
CA ALA A 80 -12.82 -2.07 -1.60
C ALA A 80 -11.32 -1.80 -1.84
N LEU A 81 -10.89 -0.54 -1.79
CA LEU A 81 -9.49 -0.14 -1.99
C LEU A 81 -8.57 -0.67 -0.88
N ILE A 82 -8.94 -0.45 0.36
CA ILE A 82 -8.14 -0.89 1.52
C ILE A 82 -8.11 -2.42 1.58
N GLY A 83 -9.24 -3.09 1.28
CA GLY A 83 -9.30 -4.54 1.18
C GLY A 83 -8.35 -5.10 0.11
N ALA A 84 -8.33 -4.50 -1.09
CA ALA A 84 -7.42 -4.91 -2.15
C ALA A 84 -5.94 -4.70 -1.77
N ALA A 85 -5.61 -3.55 -1.16
CA ALA A 85 -4.27 -3.27 -0.67
C ALA A 85 -3.85 -4.27 0.41
N LEU A 86 -4.73 -4.58 1.35
CA LEU A 86 -4.47 -5.55 2.42
C LEU A 86 -4.20 -6.95 1.85
N VAL A 87 -5.04 -7.44 0.96
CA VAL A 87 -4.87 -8.75 0.32
C VAL A 87 -3.53 -8.83 -0.42
N ALA A 88 -3.23 -7.84 -1.27
CA ALA A 88 -1.96 -7.78 -1.99
C ALA A 88 -0.76 -7.76 -1.04
N THR A 89 -0.82 -6.95 0.02
CA THR A 89 0.24 -6.83 1.02
C THR A 89 0.47 -8.13 1.79
N VAL A 90 -0.60 -8.80 2.23
CA VAL A 90 -0.51 -10.07 2.95
C VAL A 90 0.07 -11.16 2.06
N LEU A 91 -0.43 -11.32 0.84
CA LEU A 91 0.09 -12.32 -0.09
C LEU A 91 1.57 -12.09 -0.41
N TRP A 92 1.95 -10.83 -0.65
CA TRP A 92 3.34 -10.49 -0.89
C TRP A 92 4.22 -10.73 0.35
N GLY A 93 3.75 -10.35 1.55
CA GLY A 93 4.47 -10.59 2.80
C GLY A 93 4.71 -12.07 3.07
N LEU A 94 3.72 -12.93 2.81
CA LEU A 94 3.86 -14.37 2.93
C LEU A 94 4.87 -14.92 1.92
N ALA A 95 4.82 -14.48 0.66
CA ALA A 95 5.78 -14.85 -0.37
C ALA A 95 7.19 -14.38 0.00
N ALA A 96 7.35 -13.13 0.42
CA ALA A 96 8.62 -12.55 0.82
C ALA A 96 9.27 -13.30 1.99
N ARG A 97 8.47 -13.68 2.98
CA ARG A 97 8.95 -14.47 4.12
C ARG A 97 9.45 -15.84 3.69
N ARG A 98 8.77 -16.50 2.74
CA ARG A 98 9.15 -17.83 2.24
C ARG A 98 10.36 -17.79 1.30
N LEU A 99 10.42 -16.81 0.41
CA LEU A 99 11.42 -16.74 -0.65
C LEU A 99 12.71 -16.02 -0.21
N PHE A 100 12.58 -14.97 0.60
CA PHE A 100 13.69 -14.10 0.97
C PHE A 100 14.04 -14.14 2.47
N GLY A 101 13.24 -14.85 3.26
CA GLY A 101 13.43 -14.96 4.71
C GLY A 101 12.99 -13.72 5.51
N GLY A 102 12.55 -12.65 4.86
CA GLY A 102 12.12 -11.41 5.52
C GLY A 102 12.15 -10.18 4.62
N GLN A 103 12.25 -9.00 5.26
CA GLN A 103 12.25 -7.73 4.57
C GLN A 103 13.63 -7.33 4.03
N THR A 104 13.65 -6.80 2.82
CA THR A 104 14.72 -6.02 2.21
C THR A 104 14.11 -4.75 1.64
N GLY A 105 14.93 -3.79 1.22
CA GLY A 105 14.42 -2.59 0.53
C GLY A 105 13.56 -2.94 -0.69
N ASP A 106 13.99 -3.92 -1.49
CA ASP A 106 13.27 -4.37 -2.69
C ASP A 106 11.95 -5.06 -2.33
N VAL A 107 11.90 -5.85 -1.26
CA VAL A 107 10.66 -6.48 -0.75
C VAL A 107 9.66 -5.43 -0.31
N LEU A 108 10.10 -4.39 0.39
CA LEU A 108 9.24 -3.30 0.83
C LEU A 108 8.72 -2.49 -0.36
N GLY A 109 9.60 -2.14 -1.29
CA GLY A 109 9.22 -1.42 -2.52
C GLY A 109 8.29 -2.23 -3.41
N GLY A 110 8.55 -3.53 -3.57
CA GLY A 110 7.69 -4.45 -4.32
C GLY A 110 6.29 -4.56 -3.70
N GLY A 111 6.21 -4.67 -2.38
CA GLY A 111 4.94 -4.71 -1.65
C GLY A 111 4.12 -3.42 -1.81
N GLN A 112 4.80 -2.27 -1.73
CA GLN A 112 4.16 -0.98 -2.00
C GLN A 112 3.57 -0.91 -3.41
N GLN A 113 4.34 -1.31 -4.42
CA GLN A 113 3.89 -1.29 -5.82
C GLN A 113 2.73 -2.26 -6.08
N LEU A 114 2.74 -3.45 -5.48
CA LEU A 114 1.65 -4.41 -5.61
C LEU A 114 0.37 -3.92 -4.96
N ALA A 115 0.45 -3.35 -3.75
CA ALA A 115 -0.70 -2.76 -3.08
C ALA A 115 -1.28 -1.60 -3.92
N GLU A 116 -0.41 -0.75 -4.48
CA GLU A 116 -0.81 0.33 -5.35
C GLU A 116 -1.49 -0.17 -6.63
N ALA A 117 -0.92 -1.17 -7.30
CA ALA A 117 -1.49 -1.76 -8.50
C ALA A 117 -2.87 -2.39 -8.24
N ALA A 118 -3.02 -3.12 -7.13
CA ALA A 118 -4.29 -3.70 -6.72
C ALA A 118 -5.38 -2.63 -6.49
N MET A 119 -5.04 -1.53 -5.84
CA MET A 119 -5.96 -0.41 -5.64
C MET A 119 -6.35 0.26 -6.96
N TRP A 120 -5.41 0.46 -7.88
CA TRP A 120 -5.72 1.03 -9.20
C TRP A 120 -6.65 0.14 -10.01
N LEU A 121 -6.51 -1.20 -9.93
CA LEU A 121 -7.46 -2.12 -10.54
C LEU A 121 -8.89 -1.92 -9.97
N VAL A 122 -9.02 -1.76 -8.66
CA VAL A 122 -10.32 -1.46 -8.03
C VAL A 122 -10.88 -0.12 -8.51
N VAL A 123 -10.06 0.94 -8.54
CA VAL A 123 -10.50 2.26 -9.03
C VAL A 123 -11.04 2.18 -10.45
N THR A 124 -10.42 1.39 -11.32
CA THR A 124 -10.85 1.25 -12.71
C THR A 124 -12.07 0.36 -12.90
N THR A 125 -12.36 -0.54 -11.97
CA THR A 125 -13.50 -1.47 -12.06
C THR A 125 -14.78 -0.96 -11.41
N LEU A 126 -14.68 -0.05 -10.44
CA LEU A 126 -15.84 0.53 -9.72
C LEU A 126 -16.48 1.73 -10.45
N ARG A 127 -16.15 1.94 -11.70
CA ARG A 127 -16.67 3.01 -12.58
C ARG A 127 -17.60 2.49 -13.67
#